data_2a39aed51c3c3ebaf0850737cc012e57
#
_entry.id   2a39aed51c3c3ebaf0850737cc012e57
#
_cell.length_a   1.000
_cell.length_b   1.000
_cell.length_c   1.000
_cell.angle_alpha   90.00
_cell.angle_beta   90.00
_cell.angle_gamma   90.00
#
_symmetry.space_group_name_H-M   'P 1'
#
loop_
_entity.id
_entity.type
_entity.pdbx_description
1 polymer ?
#
loop_
_entity_poly.entity_id
_entity_poly.type
_entity_poly.pdbx_seq_one_letter_code
_entity_poly.pdbx_strand_id
1 'polypeptide(L)'
;MPIALVTNYLAPYRTPLFTRLAERHGTEILCFGAGDRYIPEWFRDLDRQLEDAPFPARRLHGPRETLGLGRRYDAIIAPFAGGAILPAAYASARLYRRPFLLWASVWAQPRSLTHALTRPLTRQIYRDADAVIAYGEHVKRFVARARGTDDGIFVAPQAVEPELFARAVSGAEIDAFRARHQLPPGPCVLYVGRLVPEKGTAVLLDAWRRVRTPATLVVIGGGPLADAVSSTPGAVLLGALPRAELAVAYALAETTVVPSIPTPRFREPWALVCNEAMDQGSPVIATTTVGAVAGGLVRSEETGVVIAPGDPAALAAAVDRLLADAALRARLAVAGRAAVAGYTYDAMARAFDLALAVATQRRGRNRRSS
;
A
#
# COMPACT_ATOMS: atom_id res chain seq x y z
N MET A 1 -10.77 -6.98 25.74
CA MET A 1 -11.89 -7.46 24.88
C MET A 1 -11.30 -7.86 23.54
N PRO A 2 -11.37 -9.13 23.12
CA PRO A 2 -10.71 -9.57 21.90
C PRO A 2 -11.36 -8.96 20.66
N ILE A 3 -10.52 -8.50 19.72
CA ILE A 3 -10.94 -7.90 18.44
C ILE A 3 -10.53 -8.82 17.30
N ALA A 4 -11.41 -9.06 16.34
CA ALA A 4 -11.07 -9.74 15.09
C ALA A 4 -10.63 -8.73 14.04
N LEU A 5 -9.42 -8.85 13.52
CA LEU A 5 -9.00 -8.16 12.31
C LEU A 5 -8.88 -9.17 11.17
N VAL A 6 -9.79 -9.08 10.22
CA VAL A 6 -9.82 -9.97 9.05
C VAL A 6 -8.90 -9.40 7.97
N THR A 7 -8.08 -10.24 7.37
CA THR A 7 -7.20 -9.84 6.25
C THR A 7 -7.03 -10.99 5.26
N ASN A 8 -6.55 -10.70 4.05
CA ASN A 8 -6.30 -11.73 3.04
C ASN A 8 -4.99 -12.49 3.27
N TYR A 9 -3.93 -11.84 3.68
CA TYR A 9 -2.61 -12.43 3.97
C TYR A 9 -1.82 -11.55 4.95
N LEU A 10 -0.75 -12.13 5.54
CA LEU A 10 0.15 -11.43 6.44
C LEU A 10 1.30 -10.78 5.64
N ALA A 11 1.09 -9.55 5.22
CA ALA A 11 2.16 -8.81 4.55
C ALA A 11 3.24 -8.39 5.58
N PRO A 12 4.53 -8.63 5.34
CA PRO A 12 5.60 -8.27 6.29
C PRO A 12 5.57 -6.81 6.71
N TYR A 13 5.26 -5.90 5.79
CA TYR A 13 5.09 -4.48 6.08
C TYR A 13 3.86 -4.16 6.97
N ARG A 14 3.01 -5.13 7.30
CA ARG A 14 1.88 -5.00 8.25
C ARG A 14 2.20 -5.53 9.64
N THR A 15 3.24 -6.34 9.76
CA THR A 15 3.67 -6.93 11.04
C THR A 15 3.78 -5.89 12.15
N PRO A 16 4.44 -4.73 11.98
CA PRO A 16 4.56 -3.75 13.06
C PRO A 16 3.21 -3.14 13.48
N LEU A 17 2.26 -2.99 12.55
CA LEU A 17 0.90 -2.54 12.89
C LEU A 17 0.15 -3.62 13.66
N PHE A 18 0.16 -4.86 13.16
CA PHE A 18 -0.59 -5.96 13.77
C PHE A 18 -0.09 -6.28 15.19
N THR A 19 1.23 -6.23 15.42
CA THR A 19 1.82 -6.33 16.76
C THR A 19 1.25 -5.27 17.70
N ARG A 20 1.25 -4.00 17.30
CA ARG A 20 0.70 -2.89 18.09
C ARG A 20 -0.79 -3.06 18.42
N LEU A 21 -1.58 -3.53 17.45
CA LEU A 21 -3.01 -3.76 17.65
C LEU A 21 -3.25 -4.97 18.56
N ALA A 22 -2.44 -6.01 18.46
CA ALA A 22 -2.51 -7.16 19.35
C ALA A 22 -2.18 -6.76 20.81
N GLU A 23 -1.10 -6.01 21.01
CA GLU A 23 -0.68 -5.53 22.32
C GLU A 23 -1.69 -4.58 22.98
N ARG A 24 -2.22 -3.62 22.19
CA ARG A 24 -3.13 -2.58 22.71
C ARG A 24 -4.56 -3.07 22.95
N HIS A 25 -5.03 -3.98 22.12
CA HIS A 25 -6.45 -4.34 22.06
C HIS A 25 -6.72 -5.85 22.14
N GLY A 26 -5.69 -6.68 22.31
CA GLY A 26 -5.85 -8.13 22.20
C GLY A 26 -6.39 -8.56 20.84
N THR A 27 -5.95 -7.89 19.76
CA THR A 27 -6.44 -8.17 18.41
C THR A 27 -5.86 -9.48 17.89
N GLU A 28 -6.75 -10.37 17.42
CA GLU A 28 -6.38 -11.58 16.69
C GLU A 28 -6.52 -11.33 15.19
N ILE A 29 -5.48 -11.71 14.43
CA ILE A 29 -5.43 -11.53 12.97
C ILE A 29 -5.97 -12.79 12.29
N LEU A 30 -7.03 -12.63 11.52
CA LEU A 30 -7.73 -13.72 10.86
C LEU A 30 -7.50 -13.67 9.35
N CYS A 31 -6.70 -14.63 8.83
CA CYS A 31 -6.29 -14.66 7.42
C CYS A 31 -7.13 -15.65 6.62
N PHE A 32 -7.86 -15.17 5.59
CA PHE A 32 -8.65 -16.06 4.74
C PHE A 32 -7.89 -16.61 3.52
N GLY A 33 -6.67 -16.13 3.27
CA GLY A 33 -5.90 -16.45 2.07
C GLY A 33 -6.55 -15.83 0.81
N ALA A 34 -5.77 -15.25 -0.05
CA ALA A 34 -6.24 -14.85 -1.37
C ALA A 34 -5.57 -15.77 -2.40
N GLY A 35 -6.36 -16.41 -3.24
CA GLY A 35 -5.86 -17.09 -4.43
C GLY A 35 -5.43 -16.11 -5.49
N ASP A 36 -4.59 -15.14 -5.13
CA ASP A 36 -4.21 -14.06 -6.02
C ASP A 36 -3.03 -14.49 -6.88
N ARG A 37 -3.22 -14.50 -8.19
CA ARG A 37 -2.23 -14.93 -9.20
C ARG A 37 -0.93 -14.12 -9.16
N TYR A 38 -0.90 -13.03 -8.37
CA TYR A 38 0.19 -12.05 -8.33
C TYR A 38 0.87 -11.94 -6.96
N ILE A 39 0.62 -12.88 -6.06
CA ILE A 39 1.33 -12.92 -4.78
C ILE A 39 2.72 -13.54 -5.04
N PRO A 40 3.81 -12.88 -4.59
CA PRO A 40 5.14 -13.46 -4.66
C PRO A 40 5.19 -14.84 -4.00
N GLU A 41 6.06 -15.75 -4.50
CA GLU A 41 6.11 -17.14 -4.01
C GLU A 41 6.32 -17.25 -2.49
N TRP A 42 7.12 -16.37 -1.93
CA TRP A 42 7.36 -16.28 -0.49
C TRP A 42 6.15 -15.86 0.35
N PHE A 43 5.06 -15.39 -0.28
CA PHE A 43 3.77 -15.13 0.37
C PHE A 43 2.80 -16.32 0.28
N ARG A 44 3.14 -17.36 -0.46
CA ARG A 44 2.19 -18.44 -0.73
C ARG A 44 2.01 -19.41 0.43
N ASP A 45 3.00 -19.50 1.32
CA ASP A 45 2.90 -20.34 2.51
C ASP A 45 2.28 -19.57 3.68
N LEU A 46 0.94 -19.49 3.66
CA LEU A 46 0.19 -18.82 4.71
C LEU A 46 0.34 -19.53 6.06
N ASP A 47 0.43 -20.86 6.09
CA ASP A 47 0.52 -21.60 7.33
C ASP A 47 1.83 -21.29 8.06
N ARG A 48 2.94 -21.28 7.34
CA ARG A 48 4.23 -20.84 7.88
C ARG A 48 4.20 -19.38 8.35
N GLN A 49 3.58 -18.48 7.58
CA GLN A 49 3.46 -17.07 8.00
C GLN A 49 2.64 -16.91 9.28
N LEU A 50 1.63 -17.76 9.48
CA LEU A 50 0.81 -17.75 10.70
C LEU A 50 1.59 -18.31 11.89
N GLU A 51 2.41 -19.35 11.70
CA GLU A 51 3.27 -19.92 12.74
C GLU A 51 4.38 -18.94 13.17
N ASP A 52 4.98 -18.22 12.21
CA ASP A 52 6.06 -17.26 12.45
C ASP A 52 5.55 -15.88 12.94
N ALA A 53 4.23 -15.67 13.03
CA ALA A 53 3.66 -14.37 13.40
C ALA A 53 3.94 -14.01 14.87
N PRO A 54 4.49 -12.81 15.17
CA PRO A 54 4.77 -12.37 16.55
C PRO A 54 3.52 -11.86 17.30
N PHE A 55 2.33 -12.20 16.84
CA PHE A 55 1.03 -11.83 17.40
C PHE A 55 0.01 -12.95 17.17
N PRO A 56 -1.11 -12.98 17.92
CA PRO A 56 -2.15 -13.96 17.70
C PRO A 56 -2.68 -13.91 16.25
N ALA A 57 -2.49 -14.98 15.51
CA ALA A 57 -2.93 -15.09 14.13
C ALA A 57 -3.40 -16.52 13.83
N ARG A 58 -4.42 -16.65 12.96
CA ARG A 58 -4.89 -17.94 12.49
C ARG A 58 -5.57 -17.85 11.12
N ARG A 59 -5.74 -19.02 10.50
CA ARG A 59 -6.51 -19.16 9.26
C ARG A 59 -8.01 -18.98 9.53
N LEU A 60 -8.69 -18.27 8.61
CA LEU A 60 -10.14 -18.11 8.56
C LEU A 60 -10.71 -18.93 7.41
N HIS A 61 -11.53 -19.93 7.72
CA HIS A 61 -12.02 -20.91 6.75
C HIS A 61 -13.34 -20.50 6.07
N GLY A 62 -13.33 -19.32 5.47
CA GLY A 62 -14.43 -18.90 4.60
C GLY A 62 -15.62 -18.21 5.29
N PRO A 63 -16.71 -17.96 4.53
CA PRO A 63 -17.83 -17.12 4.98
C PRO A 63 -18.62 -17.71 6.14
N ARG A 64 -18.74 -19.04 6.24
CA ARG A 64 -19.49 -19.69 7.34
C ARG A 64 -18.84 -19.44 8.70
N GLU A 65 -17.53 -19.58 8.79
CA GLU A 65 -16.79 -19.26 10.01
C GLU A 65 -16.85 -17.76 10.30
N THR A 66 -16.72 -16.94 9.26
CA THR A 66 -16.81 -15.47 9.38
C THR A 66 -18.11 -15.01 9.99
N LEU A 67 -19.25 -15.66 9.68
CA LEU A 67 -20.55 -15.39 10.30
C LEU A 67 -20.59 -15.66 11.81
N GLY A 68 -19.71 -16.50 12.33
CA GLY A 68 -19.60 -16.83 13.75
C GLY A 68 -18.70 -15.86 14.56
N LEU A 69 -17.98 -14.93 13.92
CA LEU A 69 -16.99 -14.08 14.62
C LEU A 69 -17.59 -13.27 15.76
N GLY A 70 -18.78 -12.71 15.60
CA GLY A 70 -19.43 -11.91 16.64
C GLY A 70 -19.77 -12.65 17.93
N ARG A 71 -19.72 -14.00 17.95
CA ARG A 71 -19.82 -14.80 19.18
C ARG A 71 -18.55 -14.74 20.03
N ARG A 72 -17.39 -14.61 19.39
CA ARG A 72 -16.07 -14.73 20.02
C ARG A 72 -15.39 -13.39 20.24
N TYR A 73 -15.69 -12.40 19.39
CA TYR A 73 -15.01 -11.10 19.38
C TYR A 73 -15.98 -9.97 19.69
N ASP A 74 -15.47 -8.97 20.38
CA ASP A 74 -16.25 -7.81 20.80
C ASP A 74 -16.30 -6.69 19.75
N ALA A 75 -15.39 -6.73 18.75
CA ALA A 75 -15.44 -5.91 17.55
C ALA A 75 -14.86 -6.67 16.35
N ILE A 76 -15.29 -6.30 15.16
CA ILE A 76 -14.82 -6.89 13.90
C ILE A 76 -14.32 -5.78 12.99
N ILE A 77 -13.05 -5.87 12.57
CA ILE A 77 -12.42 -5.03 11.55
C ILE A 77 -12.27 -5.89 10.29
N ALA A 78 -12.81 -5.45 9.16
CA ALA A 78 -12.72 -6.18 7.91
C ALA A 78 -12.24 -5.29 6.76
N PRO A 79 -11.39 -5.81 5.83
CA PRO A 79 -10.94 -5.08 4.67
C PRO A 79 -12.03 -5.04 3.60
N PHE A 80 -11.91 -4.08 2.69
CA PHE A 80 -12.70 -4.11 1.45
C PHE A 80 -12.12 -5.14 0.46
N ALA A 81 -12.23 -6.43 0.82
CA ALA A 81 -11.67 -7.54 0.05
C ALA A 81 -12.39 -8.86 0.38
N GLY A 82 -12.02 -9.94 -0.32
CA GLY A 82 -12.42 -11.31 0.03
C GLY A 82 -13.81 -11.75 -0.42
N GLY A 83 -14.42 -11.09 -1.40
CA GLY A 83 -15.72 -11.51 -1.96
C GLY A 83 -16.79 -11.64 -0.88
N ALA A 84 -17.19 -12.89 -0.53
CA ALA A 84 -18.21 -13.17 0.48
C ALA A 84 -17.73 -12.93 1.94
N ILE A 85 -16.44 -12.79 2.20
CA ILE A 85 -15.90 -12.57 3.55
C ILE A 85 -16.36 -11.23 4.14
N LEU A 86 -16.27 -10.15 3.37
CA LEU A 86 -16.71 -8.82 3.84
C LEU A 86 -18.22 -8.80 4.20
N PRO A 87 -19.16 -9.25 3.33
CA PRO A 87 -20.57 -9.37 3.70
C PRO A 87 -20.81 -10.26 4.94
N ALA A 88 -20.10 -11.38 5.06
CA ALA A 88 -20.23 -12.27 6.20
C ALA A 88 -19.75 -11.64 7.51
N ALA A 89 -18.61 -10.92 7.48
CA ALA A 89 -18.11 -10.18 8.64
C ALA A 89 -19.07 -9.07 9.09
N TYR A 90 -19.60 -8.32 8.13
CA TYR A 90 -20.63 -7.32 8.39
C TYR A 90 -21.90 -7.92 8.97
N ALA A 91 -22.43 -8.99 8.37
CA ALA A 91 -23.62 -9.69 8.88
C ALA A 91 -23.39 -10.27 10.28
N SER A 92 -22.23 -10.86 10.54
CA SER A 92 -21.83 -11.32 11.87
C SER A 92 -21.89 -10.20 12.91
N ALA A 93 -21.28 -9.06 12.60
CA ALA A 93 -21.29 -7.92 13.52
C ALA A 93 -22.73 -7.43 13.79
N ARG A 94 -23.60 -7.40 12.80
CA ARG A 94 -25.02 -7.00 12.97
C ARG A 94 -25.81 -8.01 13.78
N LEU A 95 -25.68 -9.31 13.48
CA LEU A 95 -26.36 -10.41 14.15
C LEU A 95 -26.04 -10.45 15.66
N TYR A 96 -24.77 -10.26 16.00
CA TYR A 96 -24.31 -10.31 17.42
C TYR A 96 -24.20 -8.93 18.07
N ARG A 97 -24.71 -7.87 17.40
CA ARG A 97 -24.71 -6.48 17.90
C ARG A 97 -23.29 -6.00 18.28
N ARG A 98 -22.28 -6.38 17.50
CA ARG A 98 -20.88 -5.98 17.70
C ARG A 98 -20.53 -4.77 16.84
N PRO A 99 -19.61 -3.89 17.27
CA PRO A 99 -19.02 -2.86 16.42
C PRO A 99 -18.41 -3.47 15.17
N PHE A 100 -18.71 -2.86 14.03
CA PHE A 100 -18.14 -3.20 12.73
C PHE A 100 -17.32 -2.03 12.17
N LEU A 101 -16.04 -2.26 11.92
CA LEU A 101 -15.15 -1.29 11.32
C LEU A 101 -14.72 -1.75 9.93
N LEU A 102 -14.82 -0.86 8.95
CA LEU A 102 -14.37 -1.13 7.60
C LEU A 102 -12.95 -0.56 7.40
N TRP A 103 -11.98 -1.40 7.05
CA TRP A 103 -10.65 -0.96 6.65
C TRP A 103 -10.62 -0.77 5.13
N ALA A 104 -10.73 0.48 4.68
CA ALA A 104 -10.93 0.84 3.29
C ALA A 104 -9.63 1.26 2.60
N SER A 105 -9.35 0.64 1.45
CA SER A 105 -8.22 0.97 0.57
C SER A 105 -8.65 1.43 -0.83
N VAL A 106 -9.91 1.16 -1.19
CA VAL A 106 -10.47 1.48 -2.51
C VAL A 106 -10.94 2.92 -2.57
N TRP A 107 -10.57 3.64 -3.62
CA TRP A 107 -10.91 5.04 -3.86
C TRP A 107 -11.48 5.32 -5.26
N ALA A 108 -11.80 4.26 -5.99
CA ALA A 108 -12.54 4.31 -7.23
C ALA A 108 -13.43 3.07 -7.33
N GLN A 109 -14.61 3.23 -7.93
CA GLN A 109 -15.54 2.11 -8.11
C GLN A 109 -14.96 1.13 -9.15
N PRO A 110 -14.69 -0.14 -8.78
CA PRO A 110 -14.30 -1.13 -9.75
C PRO A 110 -15.43 -1.39 -10.76
N ARG A 111 -15.09 -1.50 -12.05
CA ARG A 111 -16.04 -1.69 -13.15
C ARG A 111 -16.03 -3.15 -13.58
N SER A 112 -16.93 -3.97 -13.06
CA SER A 112 -17.23 -5.32 -13.54
C SER A 112 -18.69 -5.66 -13.25
N LEU A 113 -19.24 -6.66 -13.93
CA LEU A 113 -20.62 -7.13 -13.68
C LEU A 113 -20.82 -7.55 -12.23
N THR A 114 -19.88 -8.28 -11.64
CA THR A 114 -19.93 -8.69 -10.23
C THR A 114 -19.99 -7.48 -9.28
N HIS A 115 -19.18 -6.44 -9.54
CA HIS A 115 -19.21 -5.24 -8.72
C HIS A 115 -20.48 -4.41 -8.94
N ALA A 116 -21.07 -4.44 -10.13
CA ALA A 116 -22.36 -3.79 -10.38
C ALA A 116 -23.49 -4.45 -9.57
N LEU A 117 -23.53 -5.77 -9.55
CA LEU A 117 -24.53 -6.54 -8.78
C LEU A 117 -24.36 -6.40 -7.26
N THR A 118 -23.11 -6.35 -6.76
CA THR A 118 -22.83 -6.22 -5.32
C THR A 118 -22.81 -4.77 -4.81
N ARG A 119 -22.94 -3.79 -5.72
CA ARG A 119 -22.89 -2.35 -5.39
C ARG A 119 -23.90 -1.89 -4.33
N PRO A 120 -25.19 -2.32 -4.32
CA PRO A 120 -26.12 -1.92 -3.28
C PRO A 120 -25.66 -2.36 -1.89
N LEU A 121 -25.23 -3.61 -1.75
CA LEU A 121 -24.72 -4.14 -0.49
C LEU A 121 -23.43 -3.44 -0.06
N THR A 122 -22.51 -3.23 -0.99
CA THR A 122 -21.27 -2.48 -0.72
C THR A 122 -21.58 -1.07 -0.21
N ARG A 123 -22.51 -0.37 -0.85
CA ARG A 123 -22.93 0.97 -0.44
C ARG A 123 -23.59 0.97 0.93
N GLN A 124 -24.38 -0.06 1.24
CA GLN A 124 -24.96 -0.24 2.57
C GLN A 124 -23.86 -0.46 3.62
N ILE A 125 -22.86 -1.29 3.35
CA ILE A 125 -21.73 -1.52 4.28
C ILE A 125 -20.98 -0.21 4.54
N TYR A 126 -20.69 0.60 3.51
CA TYR A 126 -20.07 1.91 3.69
C TYR A 126 -20.90 2.83 4.60
N ARG A 127 -22.20 2.88 4.40
CA ARG A 127 -23.11 3.76 5.17
C ARG A 127 -23.27 3.32 6.61
N ASP A 128 -23.35 2.03 6.83
CA ASP A 128 -23.75 1.45 8.10
C ASP A 128 -22.56 1.02 8.97
N ALA A 129 -21.33 1.01 8.46
CA ALA A 129 -20.14 0.75 9.28
C ALA A 129 -20.06 1.73 10.46
N ASP A 130 -19.83 1.22 11.67
CA ASP A 130 -19.77 2.04 12.89
C ASP A 130 -18.59 3.03 12.87
N ALA A 131 -17.49 2.63 12.21
CA ALA A 131 -16.37 3.50 11.84
C ALA A 131 -15.70 2.99 10.55
N VAL A 132 -14.94 3.85 9.89
CA VAL A 132 -14.13 3.50 8.73
C VAL A 132 -12.68 3.93 8.96
N ILE A 133 -11.75 3.05 8.65
CA ILE A 133 -10.30 3.30 8.67
C ILE A 133 -9.85 3.39 7.22
N ALA A 134 -9.46 4.57 6.78
CA ALA A 134 -9.12 4.86 5.39
C ALA A 134 -7.59 4.90 5.19
N TYR A 135 -7.09 4.37 4.07
CA TYR A 135 -5.66 4.35 3.73
C TYR A 135 -5.04 5.75 3.55
N GLY A 136 -5.87 6.75 3.29
CA GLY A 136 -5.44 8.12 3.08
C GLY A 136 -6.62 9.05 2.79
N GLU A 137 -6.36 10.34 2.65
CA GLU A 137 -7.40 11.36 2.42
C GLU A 137 -8.23 11.11 1.14
N HIS A 138 -7.63 10.53 0.10
CA HIS A 138 -8.34 10.16 -1.13
C HIS A 138 -9.39 9.07 -0.88
N VAL A 139 -9.10 8.09 -0.03
CA VAL A 139 -10.05 7.05 0.38
C VAL A 139 -11.12 7.63 1.29
N LYS A 140 -10.73 8.49 2.27
CA LYS A 140 -11.68 9.21 3.13
C LYS A 140 -12.70 9.99 2.28
N ARG A 141 -12.25 10.80 1.31
CA ARG A 141 -13.13 11.53 0.39
C ARG A 141 -14.06 10.61 -0.40
N PHE A 142 -13.56 9.48 -0.89
CA PHE A 142 -14.36 8.50 -1.62
C PHE A 142 -15.45 7.88 -0.74
N VAL A 143 -15.10 7.44 0.47
CA VAL A 143 -16.03 6.83 1.43
C VAL A 143 -17.05 7.87 1.93
N ALA A 144 -16.62 9.09 2.24
CA ALA A 144 -17.51 10.18 2.69
C ALA A 144 -18.62 10.46 1.68
N ARG A 145 -18.30 10.46 0.36
CA ARG A 145 -19.33 10.58 -0.70
C ARG A 145 -20.35 9.42 -0.68
N ALA A 146 -19.89 8.20 -0.38
CA ALA A 146 -20.78 7.03 -0.30
C ALA A 146 -21.65 7.06 0.96
N ARG A 147 -21.13 7.59 2.07
CA ARG A 147 -21.83 7.74 3.36
C ARG A 147 -22.76 8.96 3.40
N GLY A 148 -22.41 10.04 2.73
CA GLY A 148 -23.04 11.36 2.87
C GLY A 148 -22.47 12.18 4.03
N THR A 149 -21.44 11.68 4.72
CA THR A 149 -20.75 12.35 5.83
C THR A 149 -19.33 11.82 5.95
N ASP A 150 -18.41 12.60 6.50
CA ASP A 150 -17.06 12.18 6.86
C ASP A 150 -16.93 11.79 8.34
N ASP A 151 -17.99 11.90 9.12
CA ASP A 151 -18.02 11.52 10.53
C ASP A 151 -17.76 10.02 10.72
N GLY A 152 -16.84 9.70 11.63
CA GLY A 152 -16.40 8.32 11.91
C GLY A 152 -15.50 7.74 10.83
N ILE A 153 -14.87 8.55 9.98
CA ILE A 153 -13.85 8.13 9.03
C ILE A 153 -12.48 8.64 9.52
N PHE A 154 -11.58 7.71 9.81
CA PHE A 154 -10.24 7.97 10.33
C PHE A 154 -9.20 7.62 9.28
N VAL A 155 -8.24 8.50 9.03
CA VAL A 155 -7.13 8.22 8.11
C VAL A 155 -6.01 7.54 8.86
N ALA A 156 -5.68 6.31 8.45
CA ALA A 156 -4.51 5.57 8.92
C ALA A 156 -3.41 5.71 7.87
N PRO A 157 -2.40 6.57 8.10
CA PRO A 157 -1.34 6.81 7.13
C PRO A 157 -0.58 5.51 6.88
N GLN A 158 -0.27 5.24 5.61
CA GLN A 158 0.44 4.03 5.25
C GLN A 158 1.92 4.17 5.62
N ALA A 159 2.40 3.29 6.49
CA ALA A 159 3.74 3.35 7.06
C ALA A 159 4.66 2.24 6.51
N VAL A 160 5.94 2.51 6.56
CA VAL A 160 7.04 1.55 6.39
C VAL A 160 7.92 1.57 7.64
N GLU A 161 8.87 0.62 7.77
CA GLU A 161 9.77 0.58 8.91
C GLU A 161 10.87 1.65 8.79
N PRO A 162 10.85 2.71 9.63
CA PRO A 162 11.86 3.76 9.55
C PRO A 162 13.26 3.24 9.87
N GLU A 163 13.38 2.25 10.76
CA GLU A 163 14.66 1.62 11.10
C GLU A 163 15.31 0.95 9.90
N LEU A 164 14.52 0.56 8.92
CA LEU A 164 14.99 -0.05 7.68
C LEU A 164 15.18 0.98 6.57
N PHE A 165 14.19 1.84 6.35
CA PHE A 165 14.16 2.72 5.18
C PHE A 165 14.64 4.16 5.45
N ALA A 166 14.66 4.63 6.70
CA ALA A 166 15.22 5.95 7.03
C ALA A 166 16.66 5.89 7.60
N ARG A 167 17.27 4.68 7.64
CA ARG A 167 18.65 4.53 8.08
C ARG A 167 19.65 5.20 7.12
N ALA A 168 20.76 5.63 7.65
CA ALA A 168 21.86 6.05 6.80
C ALA A 168 22.43 4.85 6.02
N VAL A 169 22.64 5.05 4.73
CA VAL A 169 23.34 4.11 3.84
C VAL A 169 24.69 4.73 3.48
N SER A 170 25.76 3.99 3.72
CA SER A 170 27.12 4.45 3.43
C SER A 170 27.48 4.29 1.95
N GLY A 171 28.45 5.07 1.47
CA GLY A 171 29.02 4.92 0.12
C GLY A 171 29.56 3.51 -0.12
N ALA A 172 30.20 2.90 0.88
CA ALA A 172 30.71 1.52 0.79
C ALA A 172 29.58 0.48 0.58
N GLU A 173 28.41 0.67 1.21
CA GLU A 173 27.25 -0.21 0.95
C GLU A 173 26.71 -0.03 -0.48
N ILE A 174 26.71 1.20 -0.99
CA ILE A 174 26.31 1.49 -2.38
C ILE A 174 27.29 0.85 -3.36
N ASP A 175 28.59 0.97 -3.12
CA ASP A 175 29.63 0.38 -3.97
C ASP A 175 29.56 -1.15 -3.96
N ALA A 176 29.37 -1.76 -2.78
CA ALA A 176 29.17 -3.19 -2.63
C ALA A 176 27.91 -3.69 -3.34
N PHE A 177 26.81 -2.93 -3.28
CA PHE A 177 25.58 -3.23 -4.00
C PHE A 177 25.79 -3.17 -5.52
N ARG A 178 26.46 -2.12 -6.02
CA ARG A 178 26.80 -2.00 -7.45
C ARG A 178 27.64 -3.19 -7.91
N ALA A 179 28.68 -3.54 -7.16
CA ALA A 179 29.57 -4.65 -7.50
C ALA A 179 28.83 -6.00 -7.52
N ARG A 180 28.04 -6.28 -6.48
CA ARG A 180 27.24 -7.51 -6.37
C ARG A 180 26.27 -7.68 -7.54
N HIS A 181 25.59 -6.64 -7.92
CA HIS A 181 24.57 -6.66 -8.98
C HIS A 181 25.12 -6.26 -10.35
N GLN A 182 26.44 -6.09 -10.49
CA GLN A 182 27.13 -5.73 -11.73
C GLN A 182 26.53 -4.48 -12.41
N LEU A 183 26.11 -3.50 -11.60
CA LEU A 183 25.54 -2.26 -12.12
C LEU A 183 26.61 -1.38 -12.74
N PRO A 184 26.39 -0.84 -13.95
CA PRO A 184 27.31 0.10 -14.56
C PRO A 184 27.56 1.33 -13.69
N PRO A 185 28.72 2.00 -13.80
CA PRO A 185 28.93 3.29 -13.16
C PRO A 185 27.99 4.34 -13.75
N GLY A 186 27.68 5.37 -12.92
CA GLY A 186 26.82 6.49 -13.34
C GLY A 186 25.45 6.51 -12.67
N PRO A 187 24.57 7.43 -13.12
CA PRO A 187 23.25 7.63 -12.52
C PRO A 187 22.35 6.40 -12.67
N CYS A 188 21.48 6.18 -11.66
CA CYS A 188 20.49 5.12 -11.68
C CYS A 188 19.07 5.68 -11.52
N VAL A 189 18.15 5.17 -12.32
CA VAL A 189 16.70 5.34 -12.16
C VAL A 189 16.12 4.04 -11.63
N LEU A 190 15.35 4.08 -10.55
CA LEU A 190 14.88 2.89 -9.87
C LEU A 190 13.38 2.68 -10.10
N TYR A 191 13.01 1.44 -10.38
CA TYR A 191 11.65 0.94 -10.28
C TYR A 191 11.61 -0.25 -9.30
N VAL A 192 10.69 -0.21 -8.35
CA VAL A 192 10.44 -1.34 -7.42
C VAL A 192 8.97 -1.71 -7.48
N GLY A 193 8.69 -2.97 -7.82
CA GLY A 193 7.31 -3.46 -7.85
C GLY A 193 7.09 -4.69 -8.71
N ARG A 194 5.85 -5.17 -8.70
CA ARG A 194 5.44 -6.27 -9.59
C ARG A 194 5.48 -5.83 -11.05
N LEU A 195 5.96 -6.70 -11.92
CA LEU A 195 6.05 -6.45 -13.37
C LEU A 195 4.76 -6.86 -14.07
N VAL A 196 3.68 -6.10 -13.79
CA VAL A 196 2.32 -6.33 -14.30
C VAL A 196 1.77 -5.07 -14.95
N PRO A 197 0.78 -5.20 -15.87
CA PRO A 197 0.28 -4.04 -16.65
C PRO A 197 -0.16 -2.85 -15.80
N GLU A 198 -0.90 -3.08 -14.71
CA GLU A 198 -1.43 -2.02 -13.85
C GLU A 198 -0.36 -1.25 -13.07
N LYS A 199 0.85 -1.80 -12.95
CA LYS A 199 2.01 -1.09 -12.38
C LYS A 199 2.74 -0.21 -13.40
N GLY A 200 2.28 -0.19 -14.65
CA GLY A 200 2.81 0.69 -15.69
C GLY A 200 4.17 0.27 -16.24
N THR A 201 4.58 -0.99 -16.07
CA THR A 201 5.88 -1.48 -16.54
C THR A 201 6.08 -1.23 -18.04
N ALA A 202 5.06 -1.46 -18.88
CA ALA A 202 5.16 -1.20 -20.31
C ALA A 202 5.36 0.30 -20.61
N VAL A 203 4.65 1.18 -19.89
CA VAL A 203 4.82 2.64 -20.01
C VAL A 203 6.23 3.07 -19.61
N LEU A 204 6.78 2.45 -18.55
CA LEU A 204 8.16 2.69 -18.12
C LEU A 204 9.16 2.32 -19.21
N LEU A 205 9.03 1.14 -19.82
CA LEU A 205 9.94 0.69 -20.87
C LEU A 205 9.85 1.56 -22.13
N ASP A 206 8.64 2.00 -22.47
CA ASP A 206 8.44 2.95 -23.58
C ASP A 206 9.03 4.33 -23.29
N ALA A 207 8.92 4.79 -22.06
CA ALA A 207 9.56 6.03 -21.59
C ALA A 207 11.09 5.90 -21.61
N TRP A 208 11.61 4.76 -21.12
CA TRP A 208 13.05 4.53 -21.04
C TRP A 208 13.76 4.63 -22.40
N ARG A 209 13.14 4.13 -23.47
CA ARG A 209 13.65 4.28 -24.84
C ARG A 209 13.72 5.74 -25.33
N ARG A 210 13.07 6.67 -24.63
CA ARG A 210 13.01 8.10 -24.95
C ARG A 210 13.89 8.95 -24.04
N VAL A 211 14.36 8.40 -22.91
CA VAL A 211 15.30 9.05 -22.01
C VAL A 211 16.60 9.32 -22.76
N ARG A 212 17.11 10.56 -22.68
CA ARG A 212 18.29 11.02 -23.40
C ARG A 212 19.52 11.11 -22.53
N THR A 213 19.32 11.35 -21.24
CA THR A 213 20.43 11.45 -20.27
C THR A 213 20.97 10.05 -19.98
N PRO A 214 22.27 9.80 -20.15
CA PRO A 214 22.86 8.49 -19.86
C PRO A 214 22.61 8.08 -18.42
N ALA A 215 21.98 6.93 -18.21
CA ALA A 215 21.68 6.36 -16.91
C ALA A 215 21.38 4.85 -17.05
N THR A 216 21.32 4.15 -15.93
CA THR A 216 20.89 2.75 -15.83
C THR A 216 19.49 2.68 -15.23
N LEU A 217 18.54 1.98 -15.87
CA LEU A 217 17.25 1.64 -15.28
C LEU A 217 17.42 0.37 -14.43
N VAL A 218 17.40 0.52 -13.12
CA VAL A 218 17.42 -0.60 -12.18
C VAL A 218 15.98 -1.01 -11.88
N VAL A 219 15.63 -2.27 -12.14
CA VAL A 219 14.30 -2.82 -11.95
C VAL A 219 14.34 -3.91 -10.90
N ILE A 220 13.59 -3.73 -9.81
CA ILE A 220 13.48 -4.71 -8.72
C ILE A 220 12.06 -5.24 -8.65
N GLY A 221 11.92 -6.55 -8.75
CA GLY A 221 10.65 -7.26 -8.69
C GLY A 221 10.52 -8.34 -9.75
N GLY A 222 9.37 -8.96 -9.79
CA GLY A 222 9.06 -10.04 -10.73
C GLY A 222 7.65 -9.93 -11.30
N GLY A 223 7.39 -10.70 -12.34
CA GLY A 223 6.07 -10.75 -12.98
C GLY A 223 6.15 -11.08 -14.46
N PRO A 224 5.01 -11.16 -15.15
CA PRO A 224 4.92 -11.58 -16.55
C PRO A 224 5.64 -10.66 -17.56
N LEU A 225 6.05 -9.45 -17.13
CA LEU A 225 6.80 -8.52 -17.99
C LEU A 225 8.32 -8.54 -17.73
N ALA A 226 8.84 -9.54 -17.00
CA ALA A 226 10.26 -9.67 -16.69
C ALA A 226 11.14 -9.76 -17.96
N ASP A 227 10.75 -10.59 -18.93
CA ASP A 227 11.48 -10.74 -20.19
C ASP A 227 11.54 -9.44 -20.99
N ALA A 228 10.47 -8.67 -21.00
CA ALA A 228 10.44 -7.37 -21.66
C ALA A 228 11.42 -6.37 -21.00
N VAL A 229 11.57 -6.43 -19.69
CA VAL A 229 12.56 -5.62 -18.96
C VAL A 229 13.97 -6.07 -19.33
N SER A 230 14.26 -7.37 -19.25
CA SER A 230 15.59 -7.93 -19.55
C SER A 230 16.04 -7.69 -20.99
N SER A 231 15.09 -7.58 -21.91
CA SER A 231 15.34 -7.28 -23.34
C SER A 231 15.47 -5.78 -23.63
N THR A 232 15.30 -4.90 -22.63
CA THR A 232 15.36 -3.45 -22.84
C THR A 232 16.79 -2.95 -22.63
N PRO A 233 17.41 -2.30 -23.64
CA PRO A 233 18.77 -1.76 -23.51
C PRO A 233 18.87 -0.74 -22.35
N GLY A 234 19.93 -0.85 -21.54
CA GLY A 234 20.15 0.02 -20.38
C GLY A 234 19.29 -0.27 -19.17
N ALA A 235 18.43 -1.31 -19.22
CA ALA A 235 17.71 -1.81 -18.06
C ALA A 235 18.41 -3.03 -17.44
N VAL A 236 18.46 -3.08 -16.10
CA VAL A 236 19.00 -4.21 -15.31
C VAL A 236 17.91 -4.72 -14.40
N LEU A 237 17.48 -5.97 -14.62
CA LEU A 237 16.48 -6.65 -13.78
C LEU A 237 17.19 -7.42 -12.68
N LEU A 238 16.93 -7.09 -11.42
CA LEU A 238 17.53 -7.74 -10.24
C LEU A 238 16.63 -8.83 -9.62
N GLY A 239 15.39 -8.98 -10.11
CA GLY A 239 14.44 -9.87 -9.46
C GLY A 239 13.95 -9.33 -8.11
N ALA A 240 13.44 -10.21 -7.25
CA ALA A 240 13.03 -9.83 -5.90
C ALA A 240 14.25 -9.75 -4.97
N LEU A 241 14.39 -8.66 -4.25
CA LEU A 241 15.47 -8.47 -3.28
C LEU A 241 14.96 -8.50 -1.84
N PRO A 242 15.81 -8.88 -0.87
CA PRO A 242 15.54 -8.68 0.56
C PRO A 242 15.28 -7.21 0.87
N ARG A 243 14.40 -6.94 1.83
CA ARG A 243 14.01 -5.56 2.20
C ARG A 243 15.20 -4.69 2.62
N ALA A 244 16.21 -5.28 3.27
CA ALA A 244 17.43 -4.57 3.67
C ALA A 244 18.23 -4.05 2.45
N GLU A 245 18.23 -4.78 1.34
CA GLU A 245 18.88 -4.35 0.10
C GLU A 245 18.08 -3.28 -0.65
N LEU A 246 16.73 -3.23 -0.45
CA LEU A 246 15.92 -2.17 -1.03
C LEU A 246 16.31 -0.79 -0.52
N ALA A 247 16.64 -0.64 0.76
CA ALA A 247 17.11 0.63 1.31
C ALA A 247 18.37 1.13 0.58
N VAL A 248 19.30 0.23 0.26
CA VAL A 248 20.51 0.57 -0.50
C VAL A 248 20.17 0.95 -1.94
N ALA A 249 19.22 0.21 -2.57
CA ALA A 249 18.78 0.53 -3.92
C ALA A 249 18.11 1.91 -4.03
N TYR A 250 17.30 2.28 -3.03
CA TYR A 250 16.72 3.63 -2.96
C TYR A 250 17.77 4.71 -2.74
N ALA A 251 18.77 4.46 -1.88
CA ALA A 251 19.86 5.40 -1.62
C ALA A 251 20.76 5.60 -2.85
N LEU A 252 20.92 4.55 -3.68
CA LEU A 252 21.67 4.59 -4.92
C LEU A 252 20.96 5.42 -6.01
N ALA A 253 19.62 5.48 -5.98
CA ALA A 253 18.83 5.98 -7.10
C ALA A 253 18.75 7.52 -7.11
N GLU A 254 19.02 8.13 -8.27
CA GLU A 254 18.79 9.56 -8.53
C GLU A 254 17.29 9.90 -8.49
N THR A 255 16.44 8.94 -8.85
CA THR A 255 14.99 9.04 -8.76
C THR A 255 14.34 7.66 -8.77
N THR A 256 13.21 7.53 -8.10
CA THR A 256 12.37 6.34 -8.08
C THR A 256 11.08 6.59 -8.85
N VAL A 257 10.72 5.67 -9.75
CA VAL A 257 9.57 5.82 -10.65
C VAL A 257 8.42 4.90 -10.24
N VAL A 258 7.22 5.46 -10.09
CA VAL A 258 5.97 4.74 -9.76
C VAL A 258 4.91 5.03 -10.82
N PRO A 259 5.02 4.41 -12.01
CA PRO A 259 4.24 4.75 -13.21
C PRO A 259 2.89 4.04 -13.29
N SER A 260 2.30 3.64 -12.15
CA SER A 260 1.05 2.88 -12.12
C SER A 260 -0.05 3.53 -12.95
N ILE A 261 -0.80 2.69 -13.67
CA ILE A 261 -1.91 3.10 -14.54
C ILE A 261 -3.24 2.58 -14.01
N PRO A 262 -4.35 3.30 -14.23
CA PRO A 262 -5.65 2.82 -13.83
C PRO A 262 -6.12 1.73 -14.79
N THR A 263 -6.79 0.70 -14.26
CA THR A 263 -7.55 -0.27 -15.05
C THR A 263 -9.01 -0.24 -14.63
N PRO A 264 -9.93 -0.88 -15.35
CA PRO A 264 -11.33 -0.97 -14.93
C PRO A 264 -11.54 -1.58 -13.54
N ARG A 265 -10.58 -2.39 -13.06
CA ARG A 265 -10.67 -3.10 -11.78
C ARG A 265 -9.68 -2.64 -10.72
N PHE A 266 -8.69 -1.83 -11.11
CA PHE A 266 -7.59 -1.46 -10.22
C PHE A 266 -7.25 0.02 -10.32
N ARG A 267 -7.06 0.65 -9.18
CA ARG A 267 -6.28 1.86 -8.98
C ARG A 267 -5.33 1.60 -7.82
N GLU A 268 -4.12 2.11 -7.93
CA GLU A 268 -3.10 1.92 -6.90
C GLU A 268 -3.61 2.45 -5.54
N PRO A 269 -3.79 1.58 -4.54
CA PRO A 269 -4.34 2.02 -3.25
C PRO A 269 -3.46 3.03 -2.53
N TRP A 270 -2.11 2.84 -2.61
CA TRP A 270 -1.13 3.73 -1.98
C TRP A 270 0.19 3.77 -2.74
N ALA A 271 0.93 2.68 -2.89
CA ALA A 271 2.31 2.47 -3.28
C ALA A 271 3.30 2.84 -2.15
N LEU A 272 3.59 1.89 -1.26
CA LEU A 272 4.57 2.04 -0.18
C LEU A 272 5.97 2.39 -0.67
N VAL A 273 6.31 2.03 -1.90
CA VAL A 273 7.53 2.45 -2.61
C VAL A 273 7.75 3.96 -2.54
N CYS A 274 6.68 4.78 -2.51
CA CYS A 274 6.82 6.23 -2.34
C CYS A 274 7.37 6.58 -0.95
N ASN A 275 6.89 5.89 0.11
CA ASN A 275 7.40 6.11 1.46
C ASN A 275 8.85 5.66 1.56
N GLU A 276 9.16 4.44 1.09
CA GLU A 276 10.50 3.83 1.12
C GLU A 276 11.54 4.71 0.39
N ALA A 277 11.19 5.18 -0.81
CA ALA A 277 12.03 6.07 -1.59
C ALA A 277 12.26 7.41 -0.90
N MET A 278 11.19 8.04 -0.37
CA MET A 278 11.28 9.32 0.31
C MET A 278 12.07 9.24 1.61
N ASP A 279 11.95 8.15 2.38
CA ASP A 279 12.77 7.92 3.59
C ASP A 279 14.26 7.89 3.26
N GLN A 280 14.66 7.29 2.13
CA GLN A 280 16.04 7.31 1.64
C GLN A 280 16.41 8.62 0.92
N GLY A 281 15.45 9.50 0.68
CA GLY A 281 15.67 10.76 -0.04
C GLY A 281 15.83 10.58 -1.55
N SER A 282 15.33 9.48 -2.12
CA SER A 282 15.19 9.34 -3.56
C SER A 282 13.94 10.11 -4.02
N PRO A 283 14.08 11.15 -4.86
CA PRO A 283 12.94 11.86 -5.43
C PRO A 283 12.00 10.92 -6.18
N VAL A 284 10.69 11.07 -6.00
CA VAL A 284 9.70 10.19 -6.60
C VAL A 284 9.05 10.83 -7.82
N ILE A 285 9.00 10.10 -8.94
CA ILE A 285 8.12 10.40 -10.07
C ILE A 285 6.93 9.45 -10.00
N ALA A 286 5.71 9.96 -9.84
CA ALA A 286 4.51 9.13 -9.74
C ALA A 286 3.36 9.64 -10.60
N THR A 287 2.42 8.77 -10.95
CA THR A 287 1.23 9.18 -11.71
C THR A 287 0.11 9.65 -10.79
N THR A 288 -0.80 10.47 -11.32
CA THR A 288 -1.99 10.96 -10.60
C THR A 288 -2.92 9.84 -10.11
N THR A 289 -2.73 8.59 -10.57
CA THR A 289 -3.52 7.42 -10.17
C THR A 289 -2.92 6.61 -9.03
N VAL A 290 -1.77 7.04 -8.52
CA VAL A 290 -1.12 6.47 -7.33
C VAL A 290 -1.75 7.04 -6.06
N GLY A 291 -2.11 6.18 -5.10
CA GLY A 291 -2.74 6.60 -3.85
C GLY A 291 -1.89 7.55 -3.02
N ALA A 292 -0.56 7.41 -3.02
CA ALA A 292 0.36 8.34 -2.35
C ALA A 292 0.31 9.76 -2.93
N VAL A 293 0.01 9.91 -4.24
CA VAL A 293 -0.26 11.22 -4.88
C VAL A 293 -1.64 11.72 -4.48
N ALA A 294 -2.67 10.91 -4.69
CA ALA A 294 -4.06 11.30 -4.40
C ALA A 294 -4.30 11.55 -2.90
N GLY A 295 -3.49 10.95 -2.03
CA GLY A 295 -3.48 11.12 -0.57
C GLY A 295 -2.59 12.26 -0.06
N GLY A 296 -1.80 12.90 -0.94
CA GLY A 296 -1.05 14.11 -0.62
C GLY A 296 0.37 13.89 -0.09
N LEU A 297 0.91 12.66 -0.11
CA LEU A 297 2.31 12.42 0.22
C LEU A 297 3.23 12.92 -0.90
N VAL A 298 2.95 12.50 -2.15
CA VAL A 298 3.68 12.97 -3.32
C VAL A 298 2.92 14.15 -3.92
N ARG A 299 3.48 15.35 -3.79
CA ARG A 299 2.95 16.60 -4.36
C ARG A 299 3.89 17.12 -5.43
N SER A 300 3.30 17.48 -6.60
CA SER A 300 4.10 17.94 -7.74
C SER A 300 4.91 19.18 -7.42
N GLU A 301 6.20 19.15 -7.77
CA GLU A 301 7.18 20.23 -7.57
C GLU A 301 7.47 20.57 -6.10
N GLU A 302 6.78 19.91 -5.14
CA GLU A 302 7.00 20.10 -3.71
C GLU A 302 7.75 18.91 -3.09
N THR A 303 7.19 17.71 -3.16
CA THR A 303 7.74 16.49 -2.56
C THR A 303 8.06 15.41 -3.58
N GLY A 304 7.80 15.66 -4.87
CA GLY A 304 8.07 14.75 -5.98
C GLY A 304 7.64 15.36 -7.30
N VAL A 305 7.60 14.57 -8.34
CA VAL A 305 7.10 14.95 -9.67
C VAL A 305 5.87 14.12 -9.98
N VAL A 306 4.77 14.77 -10.37
CA VAL A 306 3.51 14.09 -10.68
C VAL A 306 3.20 14.23 -12.16
N ILE A 307 2.92 13.11 -12.82
CA ILE A 307 2.62 13.03 -14.26
C ILE A 307 1.26 12.37 -14.52
N ALA A 308 0.75 12.50 -15.74
CA ALA A 308 -0.41 11.75 -16.18
C ALA A 308 -0.10 10.25 -16.32
N PRO A 309 -1.05 9.35 -16.02
CA PRO A 309 -0.85 7.92 -16.22
C PRO A 309 -0.88 7.57 -17.71
N GLY A 310 -0.03 6.62 -18.13
CA GLY A 310 0.02 6.14 -19.50
C GLY A 310 0.70 7.11 -20.49
N ASP A 311 1.46 8.09 -19.99
CA ASP A 311 2.21 9.03 -20.81
C ASP A 311 3.72 8.77 -20.73
N PRO A 312 4.29 7.98 -21.67
CA PRO A 312 5.72 7.69 -21.68
C PRO A 312 6.59 8.91 -22.04
N ALA A 313 6.06 9.90 -22.76
CA ALA A 313 6.82 11.09 -23.09
C ALA A 313 6.99 12.00 -21.87
N ALA A 314 5.90 12.23 -21.09
CA ALA A 314 5.98 12.97 -19.85
C ALA A 314 6.88 12.26 -18.81
N LEU A 315 6.83 10.91 -18.75
CA LEU A 315 7.70 10.15 -17.87
C LEU A 315 9.18 10.31 -18.24
N ALA A 316 9.53 10.19 -19.53
CA ALA A 316 10.89 10.37 -20.01
C ALA A 316 11.41 11.78 -19.73
N ALA A 317 10.59 12.80 -20.00
CA ALA A 317 10.96 14.19 -19.72
C ALA A 317 11.19 14.46 -18.21
N ALA A 318 10.37 13.86 -17.34
CA ALA A 318 10.53 13.96 -15.90
C ALA A 318 11.82 13.27 -15.41
N VAL A 319 12.17 12.11 -15.98
CA VAL A 319 13.42 11.39 -15.70
C VAL A 319 14.62 12.24 -16.16
N ASP A 320 14.63 12.69 -17.40
CA ASP A 320 15.73 13.54 -17.94
C ASP A 320 15.93 14.79 -17.10
N ARG A 321 14.84 15.45 -16.70
CA ARG A 321 14.89 16.65 -15.84
C ARG A 321 15.53 16.34 -14.48
N LEU A 322 15.12 15.27 -13.82
CA LEU A 322 15.70 14.91 -12.52
C LEU A 322 17.15 14.43 -12.65
N LEU A 323 17.53 13.77 -13.72
CA LEU A 323 18.92 13.39 -13.97
C LEU A 323 19.82 14.62 -14.20
N ALA A 324 19.33 15.65 -14.90
CA ALA A 324 20.07 16.84 -15.22
C ALA A 324 20.16 17.88 -14.07
N ASP A 325 19.16 17.94 -13.17
CA ASP A 325 19.03 18.99 -12.16
C ASP A 325 19.26 18.44 -10.72
N ALA A 326 20.53 18.47 -10.29
CA ALA A 326 20.92 18.04 -8.95
C ALA A 326 20.30 18.91 -7.83
N ALA A 327 20.11 20.20 -8.07
CA ALA A 327 19.52 21.11 -7.09
C ALA A 327 18.03 20.78 -6.88
N LEU A 328 17.30 20.49 -7.94
CA LEU A 328 15.93 20.02 -7.87
C LEU A 328 15.83 18.69 -7.10
N ARG A 329 16.71 17.72 -7.42
CA ARG A 329 16.75 16.45 -6.67
C ARG A 329 16.97 16.67 -5.18
N ALA A 330 17.95 17.46 -4.80
CA ALA A 330 18.26 17.76 -3.39
C ALA A 330 17.06 18.41 -2.67
N ARG A 331 16.39 19.37 -3.31
CA ARG A 331 15.22 20.04 -2.77
C ARG A 331 14.05 19.06 -2.56
N LEU A 332 13.76 18.23 -3.56
CA LEU A 332 12.68 17.22 -3.48
C LEU A 332 13.01 16.13 -2.44
N ALA A 333 14.26 15.72 -2.32
CA ALA A 333 14.72 14.75 -1.32
C ALA A 333 14.49 15.25 0.11
N VAL A 334 14.88 16.50 0.41
CA VAL A 334 14.65 17.11 1.73
C VAL A 334 13.15 17.22 2.02
N ALA A 335 12.39 17.75 1.10
CA ALA A 335 10.95 17.92 1.26
C ALA A 335 10.21 16.57 1.37
N GLY A 336 10.63 15.56 0.60
CA GLY A 336 10.09 14.20 0.64
C GLY A 336 10.32 13.54 2.00
N ARG A 337 11.55 13.59 2.53
CA ARG A 337 11.85 13.08 3.88
C ARG A 337 11.02 13.78 4.97
N ALA A 338 10.89 15.09 4.91
CA ALA A 338 10.06 15.84 5.84
C ALA A 338 8.57 15.44 5.76
N ALA A 339 8.05 15.20 4.55
CA ALA A 339 6.66 14.81 4.35
C ALA A 339 6.39 13.40 4.85
N VAL A 340 7.28 12.44 4.61
CA VAL A 340 7.06 11.03 4.99
C VAL A 340 7.25 10.78 6.48
N ALA A 341 7.96 11.63 7.21
CA ALA A 341 8.23 11.47 8.65
C ALA A 341 6.98 11.31 9.52
N GLY A 342 5.82 11.84 9.09
CA GLY A 342 4.54 11.66 9.77
C GLY A 342 3.84 10.33 9.48
N TYR A 343 4.33 9.53 8.54
CA TYR A 343 3.73 8.25 8.12
C TYR A 343 4.29 7.08 8.92
N THR A 344 3.99 7.05 10.21
CA THR A 344 4.52 6.07 11.16
C THR A 344 3.49 5.01 11.54
N TYR A 345 3.95 3.84 12.01
CA TYR A 345 3.04 2.81 12.52
C TYR A 345 2.29 3.26 13.78
N ASP A 346 2.85 4.16 14.58
CA ASP A 346 2.15 4.73 15.72
C ASP A 346 1.03 5.67 15.31
N ALA A 347 1.24 6.50 14.28
CA ALA A 347 0.18 7.32 13.69
C ALA A 347 -0.90 6.43 13.05
N MET A 348 -0.49 5.36 12.37
CA MET A 348 -1.41 4.39 11.80
C MET A 348 -2.23 3.69 12.88
N ALA A 349 -1.61 3.17 13.94
CA ALA A 349 -2.30 2.49 15.05
C ALA A 349 -3.25 3.43 15.80
N ARG A 350 -2.87 4.69 16.05
CA ARG A 350 -3.75 5.71 16.66
C ARG A 350 -5.05 5.90 15.87
N ALA A 351 -5.03 5.81 14.55
CA ALA A 351 -6.25 5.90 13.76
C ALA A 351 -7.18 4.70 14.00
N PHE A 352 -6.62 3.51 14.23
CA PHE A 352 -7.39 2.32 14.65
C PHE A 352 -7.96 2.51 16.07
N ASP A 353 -7.16 3.04 17.02
CA ASP A 353 -7.60 3.31 18.39
C ASP A 353 -8.83 4.25 18.40
N LEU A 354 -8.75 5.37 17.66
CA LEU A 354 -9.85 6.33 17.55
C LEU A 354 -11.10 5.73 16.88
N ALA A 355 -10.89 4.94 15.82
CA ALA A 355 -11.99 4.27 15.11
C ALA A 355 -12.71 3.26 16.03
N LEU A 356 -11.96 2.46 16.79
CA LEU A 356 -12.49 1.50 17.75
C LEU A 356 -13.27 2.20 18.88
N ALA A 357 -12.74 3.28 19.44
CA ALA A 357 -13.42 4.06 20.47
C ALA A 357 -14.78 4.58 20.00
N VAL A 358 -14.82 5.21 18.82
CA VAL A 358 -16.07 5.75 18.24
C VAL A 358 -17.06 4.63 17.91
N ALA A 359 -16.61 3.54 17.30
CA ALA A 359 -17.47 2.41 16.96
C ALA A 359 -18.11 1.77 18.22
N THR A 360 -17.34 1.64 19.30
CA THR A 360 -17.83 1.08 20.57
C THR A 360 -18.85 2.02 21.22
N GLN A 361 -18.61 3.34 21.24
CA GLN A 361 -19.55 4.32 21.78
C GLN A 361 -20.88 4.33 21.02
N ARG A 362 -20.86 4.30 19.70
CA ARG A 362 -22.07 4.25 18.86
C ARG A 362 -22.92 3.03 19.18
N ARG A 363 -22.32 1.85 19.33
CA ARG A 363 -23.03 0.63 19.69
C ARG A 363 -23.56 0.63 21.12
N GLY A 364 -22.84 1.23 22.06
CA GLY A 364 -23.30 1.40 23.44
C GLY A 364 -24.55 2.28 23.55
N ARG A 365 -24.63 3.38 22.77
CA ARG A 365 -25.81 4.25 22.71
C ARG A 365 -27.02 3.52 22.11
N ASN A 366 -26.84 2.80 21.00
CA ASN A 366 -27.93 2.07 20.35
C ASN A 366 -28.49 0.92 21.21
N ARG A 367 -27.69 0.36 22.15
CA ARG A 367 -28.18 -0.65 23.12
C ARG A 367 -29.03 -0.07 24.25
N ARG A 368 -28.88 1.22 24.55
CA ARG A 368 -29.67 1.90 25.61
C ARG A 368 -30.97 2.48 25.10
N SER A 369 -31.11 2.62 23.79
CA SER A 369 -32.30 3.18 23.11
C SER A 369 -33.20 2.12 22.47
N SER A 370 -32.84 0.85 22.54
CA SER A 370 -33.61 -0.34 22.14
C SER A 370 -33.91 -1.25 23.33
#